data_dabbbf1b4e3b43408062670cadead44c
#
_entry.id   dabbbf1b4e3b43408062670cadead44c
#
_cell.length_a   1.000
_cell.length_b   1.000
_cell.length_c   1.000
_cell.angle_alpha   90.00
_cell.angle_beta   90.00
_cell.angle_gamma   90.00
#
_symmetry.space_group_name_H-M   'P 1'
#
loop_
_entity.id
_entity.type
_entity.pdbx_description
1 polymer ?
#
loop_
_entity_poly.entity_id
_entity_poly.type
_entity_poly.pdbx_seq_one_letter_code
_entity_poly.pdbx_strand_id
1 'polypeptide(L)'
;MDNNLNKKRDNYISWEEYFMAIAKLSAMRSKDPSTQVGACIVSNDNRILSIGYNGTPNGFNDDEFPWAREGKNLDTKYPYVCHAELNAILNYRGSKKDLENAKIYVDLFPCNECAKIIIQSGIKEVIFLSDKYASSENNIASRKLFDCCNVKYSKIDLKNNKTIEINLKK
;
A
#
# COMPACT_ATOMS: atom_id res chain seq x y z
N MET A 1 24.56 -18.86 35.09
CA MET A 1 23.12 -18.49 35.05
C MET A 1 23.06 -17.19 34.25
N ASP A 2 22.56 -17.29 33.03
CA ASP A 2 22.53 -16.15 32.12
C ASP A 2 21.54 -15.07 32.60
N ASN A 3 22.09 -13.92 33.04
CA ASN A 3 21.34 -12.75 33.46
C ASN A 3 20.67 -12.00 32.29
N ASN A 4 20.00 -12.72 31.39
CA ASN A 4 19.42 -12.14 30.17
C ASN A 4 17.99 -11.58 30.36
N LEU A 5 17.48 -11.62 31.58
CA LEU A 5 16.09 -11.23 31.89
C LEU A 5 15.84 -9.70 31.88
N ASN A 6 16.91 -8.88 31.88
CA ASN A 6 16.80 -7.41 31.89
C ASN A 6 17.21 -6.75 30.58
N LYS A 7 17.34 -7.50 29.49
CA LYS A 7 17.67 -6.93 28.17
C LYS A 7 16.47 -7.01 27.25
N LYS A 8 16.25 -5.97 26.44
CA LYS A 8 15.28 -6.04 25.34
C LYS A 8 15.68 -7.16 24.37
N ARG A 9 14.72 -7.77 23.70
CA ARG A 9 15.01 -8.69 22.59
C ARG A 9 15.63 -7.91 21.41
N ASP A 10 16.55 -8.52 20.67
CA ASP A 10 17.26 -7.89 19.55
C ASP A 10 16.63 -8.21 18.18
N ASN A 11 15.74 -9.21 18.12
CA ASN A 11 15.12 -9.72 16.88
C ASN A 11 13.73 -9.12 16.59
N TYR A 12 13.43 -7.90 17.06
CA TYR A 12 12.20 -7.21 16.68
C TYR A 12 12.34 -6.55 15.30
N ILE A 13 11.21 -6.40 14.60
CA ILE A 13 11.15 -5.76 13.31
C ILE A 13 11.20 -4.23 13.43
N SER A 14 11.73 -3.55 12.42
CA SER A 14 11.71 -2.08 12.33
C SER A 14 10.30 -1.56 12.06
N TRP A 15 10.08 -0.26 12.24
CA TRP A 15 8.81 0.39 11.87
C TRP A 15 8.50 0.26 10.39
N GLU A 16 9.50 0.39 9.51
CA GLU A 16 9.33 0.25 8.08
C GLU A 16 8.92 -1.18 7.69
N GLU A 17 9.61 -2.18 8.26
CA GLU A 17 9.23 -3.59 8.09
C GLU A 17 7.82 -3.87 8.60
N TYR A 18 7.46 -3.31 9.75
CA TYR A 18 6.13 -3.48 10.35
C TYR A 18 5.03 -2.91 9.44
N PHE A 19 5.16 -1.66 8.98
CA PHE A 19 4.13 -1.03 8.16
C PHE A 19 4.03 -1.65 6.77
N MET A 20 5.16 -2.06 6.18
CA MET A 20 5.14 -2.79 4.91
C MET A 20 4.53 -4.19 5.09
N ALA A 21 4.78 -4.87 6.20
CA ALA A 21 4.13 -6.14 6.51
C ALA A 21 2.61 -5.99 6.67
N ILE A 22 2.14 -4.91 7.28
CA ILE A 22 0.69 -4.60 7.36
C ILE A 22 0.09 -4.35 5.96
N ALA A 23 0.79 -3.62 5.09
CA ALA A 23 0.36 -3.47 3.70
C ALA A 23 0.28 -4.83 2.99
N LYS A 24 1.30 -5.68 3.13
CA LYS A 24 1.32 -7.05 2.59
C LYS A 24 0.19 -7.92 3.14
N LEU A 25 -0.07 -7.86 4.43
CA LEU A 25 -1.17 -8.59 5.05
C LEU A 25 -2.53 -8.11 4.51
N SER A 26 -2.68 -6.81 4.31
CA SER A 26 -3.88 -6.24 3.70
C SER A 26 -4.09 -6.74 2.27
N ALA A 27 -3.01 -6.87 1.48
CA ALA A 27 -3.07 -7.42 0.12
C ALA A 27 -3.67 -8.84 0.08
N MET A 28 -3.48 -9.65 1.12
CA MET A 28 -4.06 -11.00 1.21
C MET A 28 -5.60 -11.01 1.25
N ARG A 29 -6.23 -9.86 1.49
CA ARG A 29 -7.69 -9.71 1.39
C ARG A 29 -8.17 -9.48 -0.03
N SER A 30 -7.28 -9.10 -0.96
CA SER A 30 -7.65 -8.90 -2.37
C SER A 30 -8.11 -10.21 -3.01
N LYS A 31 -9.22 -10.14 -3.72
CA LYS A 31 -9.77 -11.26 -4.51
C LYS A 31 -9.27 -11.25 -5.96
N ASP A 32 -8.44 -10.27 -6.34
CA ASP A 32 -7.86 -10.19 -7.68
C ASP A 32 -6.97 -11.42 -7.95
N PRO A 33 -7.29 -12.25 -8.94
CA PRO A 33 -6.52 -13.48 -9.19
C PRO A 33 -5.11 -13.22 -9.73
N SER A 34 -4.84 -12.01 -10.22
CA SER A 34 -3.59 -11.67 -10.92
C SER A 34 -2.62 -10.85 -10.07
N THR A 35 -3.11 -9.86 -9.34
CA THR A 35 -2.23 -8.93 -8.61
C THR A 35 -2.94 -8.46 -7.34
N GLN A 36 -2.44 -8.88 -6.20
CA GLN A 36 -2.90 -8.46 -4.90
C GLN A 36 -1.99 -7.35 -4.40
N VAL A 37 -2.57 -6.19 -4.10
CA VAL A 37 -1.86 -5.01 -3.60
C VAL A 37 -2.50 -4.54 -2.31
N GLY A 38 -1.67 -4.16 -1.36
CA GLY A 38 -2.10 -3.57 -0.10
C GLY A 38 -1.44 -2.22 0.15
N ALA A 39 -2.10 -1.41 0.95
CA ALA A 39 -1.60 -0.12 1.38
C ALA A 39 -1.85 0.10 2.88
N CYS A 40 -0.91 0.80 3.54
CA CYS A 40 -1.00 1.19 4.94
C CYS A 40 -0.63 2.66 5.07
N ILE A 41 -1.56 3.48 5.57
CA ILE A 41 -1.32 4.90 5.84
C ILE A 41 -0.93 5.07 7.29
N VAL A 42 0.15 5.82 7.52
CA VAL A 42 0.78 5.97 8.83
C VAL A 42 1.04 7.44 9.10
N SER A 43 0.71 7.90 10.30
CA SER A 43 1.04 9.26 10.77
C SER A 43 2.53 9.41 11.06
N ASN A 44 3.00 10.65 11.21
CA ASN A 44 4.40 10.94 11.54
C ASN A 44 4.85 10.41 12.92
N ASP A 45 3.91 10.14 13.80
CA ASP A 45 4.15 9.54 15.13
C ASP A 45 3.96 8.02 15.15
N ASN A 46 4.06 7.37 13.97
CA ASN A 46 4.02 5.92 13.78
C ASN A 46 2.69 5.25 14.18
N ARG A 47 1.56 5.93 14.00
CA ARG A 47 0.25 5.33 14.18
C ARG A 47 -0.34 4.92 12.84
N ILE A 48 -0.87 3.73 12.73
CA ILE A 48 -1.63 3.30 11.57
C ILE A 48 -2.96 4.08 11.56
N LEU A 49 -3.16 4.87 10.51
CA LEU A 49 -4.38 5.64 10.31
C LEU A 49 -5.42 4.84 9.54
N SER A 50 -4.99 4.12 8.50
CA SER A 50 -5.87 3.32 7.65
C SER A 50 -5.10 2.28 6.88
N ILE A 51 -5.83 1.27 6.39
CA ILE A 51 -5.34 0.24 5.49
C ILE A 51 -6.30 0.08 4.30
N GLY A 52 -5.78 -0.41 3.19
CA GLY A 52 -6.56 -0.73 2.01
C GLY A 52 -5.95 -1.87 1.21
N TYR A 53 -6.74 -2.47 0.36
CA TYR A 53 -6.31 -3.45 -0.64
C TYR A 53 -7.13 -3.27 -1.92
N ASN A 54 -6.60 -3.72 -3.05
CA ASN A 54 -7.32 -3.59 -4.31
C ASN A 54 -8.50 -4.57 -4.40
N GLY A 55 -9.60 -4.10 -4.97
CA GLY A 55 -10.82 -4.91 -5.04
C GLY A 55 -11.95 -4.22 -5.81
N THR A 56 -13.10 -4.84 -5.79
CA THR A 56 -14.33 -4.31 -6.41
C THR A 56 -14.86 -3.10 -5.65
N PRO A 57 -15.56 -2.17 -6.29
CA PRO A 57 -16.34 -1.14 -5.62
C PRO A 57 -17.37 -1.75 -4.66
N ASN A 58 -17.67 -1.04 -3.58
CA ASN A 58 -18.70 -1.46 -2.63
C ASN A 58 -20.05 -1.68 -3.35
N GLY A 59 -20.66 -2.83 -3.11
CA GLY A 59 -21.95 -3.21 -3.71
C GLY A 59 -21.84 -3.93 -5.04
N PHE A 60 -20.65 -4.05 -5.63
CA PHE A 60 -20.45 -4.90 -6.80
C PHE A 60 -20.28 -6.37 -6.34
N ASN A 61 -20.98 -7.30 -6.97
CA ASN A 61 -20.82 -8.73 -6.70
C ASN A 61 -19.48 -9.23 -7.25
N ASP A 62 -18.61 -9.77 -6.40
CA ASP A 62 -17.29 -10.26 -6.80
C ASP A 62 -17.34 -11.38 -7.83
N ASP A 63 -18.40 -12.20 -7.83
CA ASP A 63 -18.59 -13.33 -8.75
C ASP A 63 -19.02 -12.86 -10.16
N GLU A 64 -19.54 -11.64 -10.28
CA GLU A 64 -19.95 -11.00 -11.53
C GLU A 64 -18.90 -10.03 -12.06
N PHE A 65 -17.84 -9.76 -11.28
CA PHE A 65 -16.82 -8.79 -11.61
C PHE A 65 -15.89 -9.30 -12.73
N PRO A 66 -15.56 -8.45 -13.73
CA PRO A 66 -14.68 -8.88 -14.82
C PRO A 66 -13.21 -8.89 -14.37
N TRP A 67 -12.73 -9.98 -13.83
CA TRP A 67 -11.35 -10.12 -13.34
C TRP A 67 -10.28 -10.28 -14.43
N ALA A 68 -10.68 -10.42 -15.69
CA ALA A 68 -9.76 -10.60 -16.81
C ALA A 68 -8.78 -9.43 -16.96
N ARG A 69 -7.57 -9.71 -17.47
CA ARG A 69 -6.56 -8.70 -17.82
C ARG A 69 -6.52 -8.41 -19.32
N GLU A 70 -7.04 -9.32 -20.13
CA GLU A 70 -7.02 -9.28 -21.57
C GLU A 70 -8.45 -9.35 -22.12
N GLY A 71 -8.68 -8.69 -23.25
CA GLY A 71 -10.00 -8.61 -23.86
C GLY A 71 -10.37 -7.17 -24.24
N LYS A 72 -11.65 -6.95 -24.51
CA LYS A 72 -12.17 -5.59 -24.70
C LYS A 72 -12.10 -4.86 -23.35
N ASN A 73 -11.80 -3.56 -23.38
CA ASN A 73 -11.58 -2.79 -22.15
C ASN A 73 -12.67 -2.98 -21.10
N LEU A 74 -13.95 -2.97 -21.52
CA LEU A 74 -15.09 -3.14 -20.60
C LEU A 74 -15.26 -4.58 -20.07
N ASP A 75 -14.59 -5.55 -20.65
CA ASP A 75 -14.60 -6.95 -20.22
C ASP A 75 -13.41 -7.27 -19.31
N THR A 76 -12.63 -6.24 -18.93
CA THR A 76 -11.47 -6.37 -18.05
C THR A 76 -11.69 -5.64 -16.72
N LYS A 77 -10.88 -5.97 -15.72
CA LYS A 77 -10.95 -5.34 -14.40
C LYS A 77 -10.54 -3.86 -14.39
N TYR A 78 -9.76 -3.40 -15.36
CA TYR A 78 -9.10 -2.10 -15.32
C TYR A 78 -10.02 -0.88 -15.20
N PRO A 79 -11.20 -0.81 -15.86
CA PRO A 79 -12.12 0.31 -15.68
C PRO A 79 -12.82 0.34 -14.31
N TYR A 80 -12.81 -0.77 -13.57
CA TYR A 80 -13.70 -0.97 -12.43
C TYR A 80 -12.96 -1.17 -11.09
N VAL A 81 -11.74 -1.72 -11.11
CA VAL A 81 -11.03 -2.08 -9.88
C VAL A 81 -10.62 -0.83 -9.10
N CYS A 82 -10.94 -0.82 -7.81
CA CYS A 82 -10.44 0.18 -6.88
C CYS A 82 -9.03 -0.24 -6.40
N HIS A 83 -8.07 0.64 -6.54
CA HIS A 83 -6.69 0.38 -6.11
C HIS A 83 -6.55 0.46 -4.58
N ALA A 84 -5.51 -0.18 -4.05
CA ALA A 84 -5.26 -0.26 -2.61
C ALA A 84 -5.10 1.11 -1.95
N GLU A 85 -4.40 2.03 -2.61
CA GLU A 85 -4.15 3.38 -2.13
C GLU A 85 -5.44 4.19 -2.04
N LEU A 86 -6.31 4.10 -3.06
CA LEU A 86 -7.63 4.72 -3.06
C LEU A 86 -8.45 4.20 -1.88
N ASN A 87 -8.51 2.86 -1.73
CA ASN A 87 -9.27 2.23 -0.65
C ASN A 87 -8.70 2.60 0.73
N ALA A 88 -7.38 2.67 0.90
CA ALA A 88 -6.78 3.10 2.16
C ALA A 88 -7.18 4.54 2.51
N ILE A 89 -7.17 5.46 1.55
CA ILE A 89 -7.55 6.86 1.78
C ILE A 89 -9.05 6.97 2.10
N LEU A 90 -9.92 6.27 1.35
CA LEU A 90 -11.37 6.31 1.56
C LEU A 90 -11.84 5.56 2.82
N ASN A 91 -11.09 4.56 3.28
CA ASN A 91 -11.38 3.84 4.52
C ASN A 91 -11.04 4.67 5.76
N TYR A 92 -10.22 5.73 5.63
CA TYR A 92 -9.92 6.60 6.74
C TYR A 92 -11.16 7.38 7.17
N ARG A 93 -11.51 7.30 8.46
CA ARG A 93 -12.74 7.90 9.03
C ARG A 93 -12.47 9.08 9.96
N GLY A 94 -11.20 9.45 10.13
CA GLY A 94 -10.80 10.62 10.92
C GLY A 94 -10.84 11.93 10.15
N SER A 95 -10.13 12.92 10.65
CA SER A 95 -10.01 14.22 10.00
C SER A 95 -9.06 14.14 8.80
N LYS A 96 -9.43 14.77 7.67
CA LYS A 96 -8.52 14.91 6.53
C LYS A 96 -7.16 15.52 6.94
N LYS A 97 -7.15 16.37 7.97
CA LYS A 97 -5.95 16.99 8.52
C LYS A 97 -4.93 15.94 9.05
N ASP A 98 -5.39 14.79 9.49
CA ASP A 98 -4.50 13.74 9.99
C ASP A 98 -3.71 13.04 8.86
N LEU A 99 -4.20 13.15 7.62
CA LEU A 99 -3.50 12.67 6.43
C LEU A 99 -2.42 13.64 5.95
N GLU A 100 -2.48 14.90 6.38
CA GLU A 100 -1.48 15.90 6.03
C GLU A 100 -0.11 15.48 6.60
N ASN A 101 0.88 15.41 5.71
CA ASN A 101 2.22 14.92 6.01
C ASN A 101 2.33 13.46 6.43
N ALA A 102 1.26 12.67 6.36
CA ALA A 102 1.32 11.23 6.59
C ALA A 102 2.18 10.52 5.53
N LYS A 103 2.50 9.26 5.82
CA LYS A 103 3.20 8.34 4.92
C LYS A 103 2.25 7.26 4.44
N ILE A 104 2.44 6.76 3.22
CA ILE A 104 1.76 5.58 2.72
C ILE A 104 2.78 4.50 2.32
N TYR A 105 2.62 3.32 2.88
CA TYR A 105 3.34 2.11 2.51
C TYR A 105 2.50 1.30 1.54
N VAL A 106 3.07 0.87 0.42
CA VAL A 106 2.34 0.16 -0.63
C VAL A 106 3.22 -0.91 -1.29
N ASP A 107 2.63 -2.05 -1.63
CA ASP A 107 3.34 -3.15 -2.27
C ASP A 107 3.95 -2.76 -3.63
N LEU A 108 3.20 -1.99 -4.40
CA LEU A 108 3.52 -1.64 -5.77
C LEU A 108 3.52 -0.12 -5.92
N PHE A 109 4.52 0.41 -6.61
CA PHE A 109 4.60 1.85 -6.87
C PHE A 109 3.29 2.38 -7.47
N PRO A 110 2.71 3.48 -6.92
CA PRO A 110 1.42 4.00 -7.31
C PRO A 110 1.34 4.41 -8.78
N CYS A 111 0.23 4.13 -9.45
CA CYS A 111 -0.04 4.65 -10.78
C CYS A 111 -0.39 6.17 -10.72
N ASN A 112 -0.50 6.81 -11.88
CA ASN A 112 -0.82 8.23 -11.97
C ASN A 112 -2.15 8.62 -11.32
N GLU A 113 -3.18 7.74 -11.38
CA GLU A 113 -4.47 8.00 -10.72
C GLU A 113 -4.33 8.00 -9.20
N CYS A 114 -3.62 7.00 -8.64
CA CYS A 114 -3.34 6.94 -7.21
C CYS A 114 -2.43 8.09 -6.76
N ALA A 115 -1.45 8.49 -7.58
CA ALA A 115 -0.60 9.64 -7.26
C ALA A 115 -1.41 10.93 -7.08
N LYS A 116 -2.39 11.20 -7.94
CA LYS A 116 -3.29 12.36 -7.79
C LYS A 116 -4.05 12.33 -6.47
N ILE A 117 -4.59 11.17 -6.09
CA ILE A 117 -5.38 11.01 -4.87
C ILE A 117 -4.48 11.15 -3.63
N ILE A 118 -3.29 10.56 -3.64
CA ILE A 118 -2.27 10.69 -2.58
C ILE A 118 -1.92 12.17 -2.35
N ILE A 119 -1.62 12.89 -3.42
CA ILE A 119 -1.29 14.33 -3.36
C ILE A 119 -2.46 15.13 -2.79
N GLN A 120 -3.68 14.91 -3.28
CA GLN A 120 -4.88 15.64 -2.85
C GLN A 120 -5.32 15.31 -1.42
N SER A 121 -4.91 14.15 -0.89
CA SER A 121 -5.14 13.81 0.52
C SER A 121 -4.17 14.51 1.48
N GLY A 122 -3.07 15.08 0.98
CA GLY A 122 -2.05 15.73 1.80
C GLY A 122 -0.91 14.80 2.25
N ILE A 123 -0.92 13.54 1.86
CA ILE A 123 0.18 12.59 2.12
C ILE A 123 1.46 13.09 1.43
N LYS A 124 2.59 13.01 2.13
CA LYS A 124 3.87 13.60 1.67
C LYS A 124 4.99 12.59 1.47
N GLU A 125 4.76 11.34 1.79
CA GLU A 125 5.78 10.30 1.60
C GLU A 125 5.14 8.98 1.14
N VAL A 126 5.71 8.38 0.10
CA VAL A 126 5.33 7.08 -0.45
C VAL A 126 6.49 6.11 -0.29
N ILE A 127 6.29 5.03 0.45
CA ILE A 127 7.27 3.95 0.60
C ILE A 127 6.72 2.73 -0.13
N PHE A 128 7.45 2.24 -1.13
CA PHE A 128 6.99 1.12 -1.95
C PHE A 128 7.96 -0.06 -1.94
N LEU A 129 7.41 -1.27 -2.14
CA LEU A 129 8.20 -2.49 -2.17
C LEU A 129 8.69 -2.84 -3.58
N SER A 130 7.82 -2.71 -4.57
CA SER A 130 8.09 -3.11 -5.96
C SER A 130 7.79 -1.97 -6.93
N ASP A 131 8.64 -1.86 -7.95
CA ASP A 131 8.52 -0.90 -9.05
C ASP A 131 8.58 -1.61 -10.40
N LYS A 132 7.92 -2.75 -10.52
CA LYS A 132 7.98 -3.59 -11.72
C LYS A 132 7.44 -2.94 -12.99
N TYR A 133 6.70 -1.83 -12.86
CA TYR A 133 6.15 -1.06 -13.99
C TYR A 133 6.81 0.30 -14.17
N ALA A 134 8.07 0.48 -13.72
CA ALA A 134 8.78 1.77 -13.72
C ALA A 134 8.81 2.46 -15.09
N SER A 135 8.90 1.69 -16.18
CA SER A 135 8.95 2.19 -17.56
C SER A 135 7.58 2.48 -18.19
N SER A 136 6.47 2.19 -17.50
CA SER A 136 5.14 2.50 -18.03
C SER A 136 4.86 4.01 -18.00
N GLU A 137 4.09 4.50 -18.95
CA GLU A 137 3.68 5.92 -19.01
C GLU A 137 2.99 6.36 -17.71
N ASN A 138 2.14 5.49 -17.12
CA ASN A 138 1.45 5.76 -15.86
C ASN A 138 2.43 5.97 -14.70
N ASN A 139 3.49 5.17 -14.60
CA ASN A 139 4.48 5.32 -13.54
C ASN A 139 5.41 6.51 -13.77
N ILE A 140 5.75 6.81 -15.02
CA ILE A 140 6.51 8.02 -15.39
C ILE A 140 5.69 9.26 -15.02
N ALA A 141 4.40 9.31 -15.36
CA ALA A 141 3.50 10.40 -15.00
C ALA A 141 3.34 10.54 -13.49
N SER A 142 3.23 9.41 -12.76
CA SER A 142 3.17 9.38 -11.30
C SER A 142 4.40 10.02 -10.65
N ARG A 143 5.61 9.67 -11.09
CA ARG A 143 6.87 10.30 -10.62
C ARG A 143 6.87 11.81 -10.85
N LYS A 144 6.53 12.23 -12.07
CA LYS A 144 6.44 13.66 -12.41
C LYS A 144 5.44 14.39 -11.49
N LEU A 145 4.30 13.79 -11.18
CA LEU A 145 3.32 14.36 -10.26
C LEU A 145 3.91 14.50 -8.85
N PHE A 146 4.54 13.45 -8.32
CA PHE A 146 5.16 13.49 -7.00
C PHE A 146 6.29 14.52 -6.91
N ASP A 147 7.18 14.58 -7.91
CA ASP A 147 8.27 15.55 -7.98
C ASP A 147 7.74 17.00 -8.00
N CYS A 148 6.76 17.29 -8.86
CA CYS A 148 6.16 18.64 -8.96
C CYS A 148 5.40 19.06 -7.70
N CYS A 149 4.87 18.12 -6.93
CA CYS A 149 4.06 18.38 -5.73
C CYS A 149 4.83 18.17 -4.41
N ASN A 150 6.15 17.96 -4.49
CA ASN A 150 7.03 17.73 -3.34
C ASN A 150 6.54 16.57 -2.45
N VAL A 151 6.11 15.47 -3.06
CA VAL A 151 5.85 14.20 -2.38
C VAL A 151 7.08 13.31 -2.52
N LYS A 152 7.70 12.95 -1.41
CA LYS A 152 8.84 12.05 -1.40
C LYS A 152 8.40 10.63 -1.73
N TYR A 153 9.23 9.89 -2.46
CA TYR A 153 9.00 8.47 -2.67
C TYR A 153 10.31 7.69 -2.62
N SER A 154 10.27 6.52 -2.01
CA SER A 154 11.45 5.65 -1.88
C SER A 154 11.06 4.19 -1.92
N LYS A 155 11.93 3.38 -2.52
CA LYS A 155 11.82 1.94 -2.40
C LYS A 155 12.33 1.53 -1.03
N ILE A 156 11.54 0.68 -0.33
CA ILE A 156 11.97 0.17 0.98
C ILE A 156 13.23 -0.69 0.82
N ASP A 157 14.24 -0.42 1.64
CA ASP A 157 15.44 -1.24 1.75
C ASP A 157 15.22 -2.31 2.83
N LEU A 158 14.71 -3.46 2.42
CA LEU A 158 14.63 -4.62 3.30
C LEU A 158 16.01 -5.31 3.32
N LYS A 159 16.82 -4.99 4.30
CA LYS A 159 18.08 -5.70 4.53
C LYS A 159 17.80 -7.20 4.58
N ASN A 160 18.35 -7.95 3.58
CA ASN A 160 18.36 -9.41 3.53
C ASN A 160 17.02 -10.12 3.27
N ASN A 161 16.30 -9.86 2.17
CA ASN A 161 15.11 -10.66 1.76
C ASN A 161 14.34 -11.28 2.94
N LYS A 162 14.00 -10.44 3.93
CA LYS A 162 13.47 -10.88 5.22
C LYS A 162 12.06 -11.44 5.06
N THR A 163 11.88 -12.66 5.48
CA THR A 163 10.55 -13.26 5.62
C THR A 163 10.01 -12.98 7.02
N ILE A 164 8.76 -12.52 7.10
CA ILE A 164 8.02 -12.39 8.34
C ILE A 164 6.91 -13.45 8.31
N GLU A 165 6.99 -14.41 9.23
CA GLU A 165 5.99 -15.46 9.37
C GLU A 165 5.05 -15.12 10.54
N ILE A 166 3.75 -15.28 10.31
CA ILE A 166 2.72 -15.12 11.33
C ILE A 166 2.05 -16.48 11.55
N ASN A 167 2.31 -17.09 12.69
CA ASN A 167 1.65 -18.33 13.08
C ASN A 167 0.38 -18.00 13.88
N LEU A 168 -0.79 -18.31 13.33
CA LEU A 168 -2.09 -18.11 13.97
C LEU A 168 -2.52 -19.29 14.87
N LYS A 169 -1.73 -20.37 14.93
CA LYS A 169 -1.95 -21.48 15.85
C LYS A 169 -1.31 -21.14 17.19
N LYS A 170 -2.03 -21.41 18.27
CA LYS A 170 -1.48 -21.41 19.63
C LYS A 170 -0.68 -22.68 19.87
#